data_633d46dcdb91fe43fd52d56bd9ea2486
#
_entry.id   633d46dcdb91fe43fd52d56bd9ea2486
#
_cell.length_a   1.000
_cell.length_b   1.000
_cell.length_c   1.000
_cell.angle_alpha   90.00
_cell.angle_beta   90.00
_cell.angle_gamma   90.00
#
_symmetry.space_group_name_H-M   'P 1'
#
loop_
_entity.id
_entity.type
_entity.pdbx_description
1 polymer ?
#
loop_
_entity_poly.entity_id
_entity_poly.type
_entity_poly.pdbx_seq_one_letter_code
_entity_poly.pdbx_strand_id
1 'polypeptide(L)'
;MGASRLAPTVCFVAPHQEDTVLRSTEVVIIGAGAAGLMCALTAAGRGRQVLLLDHANKAGKKILMSGGGRCNFTNMYTEPANFLSQNPHFCKSALARYTQWDFIGLVAKHGVPYHEKKLGQLFCDNKSSDILGMLLDECDQVGVELRLDTSIQTIEKVESGYLLDTTLGQVQCQSLVIATGGLSIPTLGATGFGYQVAKQFGHELLPTRAGLVPFTITDQLKDCLLYTS
;
A
#
# COMPACT_ATOMS: atom_id res chain seq x y z
N MET A 1 -16.86 75.95 -1.21
CA MET A 1 -17.58 74.82 -1.80
C MET A 1 -16.61 73.67 -1.96
N GLY A 2 -16.53 72.77 -1.01
CA GLY A 2 -15.60 71.64 -0.98
C GLY A 2 -16.36 70.37 -1.35
N ALA A 3 -15.99 69.78 -2.50
CA ALA A 3 -16.53 68.49 -2.95
C ALA A 3 -15.77 67.35 -2.28
N SER A 4 -16.42 66.63 -1.34
CA SER A 4 -15.93 65.42 -0.76
C SER A 4 -16.00 64.28 -1.81
N ARG A 5 -14.85 63.72 -2.20
CA ARG A 5 -14.78 62.49 -3.01
C ARG A 5 -14.90 61.28 -2.08
N LEU A 6 -16.00 60.56 -2.23
CA LEU A 6 -16.16 59.23 -1.64
C LEU A 6 -15.22 58.23 -2.34
N ALA A 7 -14.41 57.52 -1.58
CA ALA A 7 -13.57 56.43 -2.04
C ALA A 7 -14.45 55.18 -2.39
N PRO A 8 -14.10 54.42 -3.42
CA PRO A 8 -14.86 53.23 -3.77
C PRO A 8 -14.66 52.13 -2.70
N THR A 9 -15.76 51.61 -2.19
CA THR A 9 -15.81 50.44 -1.31
C THR A 9 -15.44 49.23 -2.15
N VAL A 10 -14.26 48.66 -1.89
CA VAL A 10 -13.84 47.36 -2.48
C VAL A 10 -14.58 46.28 -1.69
N CYS A 11 -15.60 45.68 -2.29
CA CYS A 11 -16.18 44.44 -1.80
C CYS A 11 -15.17 43.31 -2.04
N PHE A 12 -14.57 42.79 -0.96
CA PHE A 12 -13.90 41.51 -0.98
C PHE A 12 -14.98 40.42 -1.14
N VAL A 13 -15.06 39.85 -2.34
CA VAL A 13 -15.76 38.61 -2.58
C VAL A 13 -14.85 37.52 -1.99
N ALA A 14 -15.29 36.86 -0.92
CA ALA A 14 -14.63 35.67 -0.39
C ALA A 14 -14.50 34.64 -1.52
N PRO A 15 -13.37 33.92 -1.65
CA PRO A 15 -13.26 32.89 -2.65
C PRO A 15 -14.40 31.90 -2.44
N HIS A 16 -15.13 31.61 -3.49
CA HIS A 16 -16.11 30.53 -3.52
C HIS A 16 -15.43 29.27 -3.00
N GLN A 17 -15.93 28.72 -1.91
CA GLN A 17 -15.68 27.34 -1.55
C GLN A 17 -16.16 26.52 -2.74
N GLU A 18 -15.23 25.99 -3.53
CA GLU A 18 -15.55 24.96 -4.50
C GLU A 18 -16.27 23.85 -3.72
N ASP A 19 -17.49 23.53 -4.13
CA ASP A 19 -18.28 22.45 -3.55
C ASP A 19 -17.44 21.18 -3.66
N THR A 20 -16.82 20.80 -2.55
CA THR A 20 -16.01 19.58 -2.46
C THR A 20 -16.98 18.42 -2.60
N VAL A 21 -17.05 17.82 -3.77
CA VAL A 21 -17.98 16.71 -4.05
C VAL A 21 -17.67 15.58 -3.07
N LEU A 22 -18.58 15.36 -2.13
CA LEU A 22 -18.49 14.24 -1.22
C LEU A 22 -18.77 12.96 -1.98
N ARG A 23 -17.74 12.12 -2.12
CA ARG A 23 -17.86 10.78 -2.69
C ARG A 23 -18.11 9.76 -1.58
N SER A 24 -19.01 8.81 -1.80
CA SER A 24 -19.29 7.71 -0.87
C SER A 24 -18.96 6.35 -1.50
N THR A 25 -18.35 5.46 -0.71
CA THR A 25 -18.06 4.07 -1.07
C THR A 25 -18.18 3.16 0.16
N GLU A 26 -18.21 1.84 -0.02
CA GLU A 26 -18.26 0.92 1.13
C GLU A 26 -16.88 0.74 1.77
N VAL A 27 -15.83 0.60 0.95
CA VAL A 27 -14.47 0.31 1.42
C VAL A 27 -13.48 1.26 0.76
N VAL A 28 -12.68 1.94 1.57
CA VAL A 28 -11.47 2.64 1.13
C VAL A 28 -10.24 1.86 1.60
N ILE A 29 -9.31 1.63 0.70
CA ILE A 29 -8.01 1.00 0.99
C ILE A 29 -6.92 2.01 0.65
N ILE A 30 -6.02 2.29 1.59
CA ILE A 30 -4.88 3.21 1.38
C ILE A 30 -3.61 2.39 1.20
N GLY A 31 -3.01 2.49 0.02
CA GLY A 31 -1.79 1.80 -0.38
C GLY A 31 -2.02 0.73 -1.43
N ALA A 32 -1.60 0.98 -2.68
CA ALA A 32 -1.70 0.06 -3.82
C ALA A 32 -0.46 -0.84 -3.96
N GLY A 33 0.05 -1.34 -2.82
CA GLY A 33 1.06 -2.41 -2.75
C GLY A 33 0.43 -3.80 -2.78
N ALA A 34 1.22 -4.85 -2.55
CA ALA A 34 0.76 -6.24 -2.55
C ALA A 34 -0.44 -6.45 -1.61
N ALA A 35 -0.37 -5.96 -0.37
CA ALA A 35 -1.43 -6.11 0.62
C ALA A 35 -2.71 -5.37 0.20
N GLY A 36 -2.59 -4.14 -0.31
CA GLY A 36 -3.74 -3.35 -0.73
C GLY A 36 -4.43 -3.93 -1.97
N LEU A 37 -3.68 -4.36 -2.97
CA LEU A 37 -4.22 -5.02 -4.16
C LEU A 37 -4.94 -6.33 -3.80
N MET A 38 -4.33 -7.19 -2.97
CA MET A 38 -4.97 -8.43 -2.50
C MET A 38 -6.22 -8.17 -1.67
N CYS A 39 -6.21 -7.14 -0.80
CA CYS A 39 -7.37 -6.74 -0.03
C CYS A 39 -8.49 -6.22 -0.95
N ALA A 40 -8.14 -5.38 -1.93
CA ALA A 40 -9.07 -4.78 -2.86
C ALA A 40 -9.80 -5.84 -3.71
N LEU A 41 -9.03 -6.73 -4.37
CA LEU A 41 -9.62 -7.80 -5.17
C LEU A 41 -10.48 -8.74 -4.34
N THR A 42 -10.09 -9.02 -3.09
CA THR A 42 -10.85 -9.89 -2.19
C THR A 42 -12.16 -9.24 -1.73
N ALA A 43 -12.14 -7.96 -1.39
CA ALA A 43 -13.32 -7.24 -0.94
C ALA A 43 -14.30 -7.02 -2.11
N ALA A 44 -13.81 -6.59 -3.27
CA ALA A 44 -14.62 -6.39 -4.47
C ALA A 44 -15.17 -7.70 -5.01
N GLY A 45 -14.40 -8.78 -5.01
CA GLY A 45 -14.87 -10.13 -5.37
C GLY A 45 -15.96 -10.68 -4.46
N ARG A 46 -16.16 -10.07 -3.28
CA ARG A 46 -17.29 -10.32 -2.37
C ARG A 46 -18.47 -9.34 -2.57
N GLY A 47 -18.45 -8.56 -3.64
CA GLY A 47 -19.50 -7.62 -4.01
C GLY A 47 -19.43 -6.27 -3.28
N ARG A 48 -18.29 -5.90 -2.68
CA ARG A 48 -18.12 -4.59 -2.06
C ARG A 48 -17.66 -3.55 -3.08
N GLN A 49 -18.16 -2.31 -2.93
CA GLN A 49 -17.64 -1.17 -3.68
C GLN A 49 -16.30 -0.74 -3.04
N VAL A 50 -15.21 -0.86 -3.79
CA VAL A 50 -13.86 -0.63 -3.30
C VAL A 50 -13.20 0.51 -4.05
N LEU A 51 -12.68 1.48 -3.29
CA LEU A 51 -11.79 2.53 -3.76
C LEU A 51 -10.40 2.30 -3.18
N LEU A 52 -9.42 2.05 -4.04
CA LEU A 52 -8.02 1.85 -3.69
C LEU A 52 -7.22 3.12 -4.02
N LEU A 53 -6.63 3.73 -3.00
CA LEU A 53 -5.88 4.99 -3.10
C LEU A 53 -4.39 4.77 -2.87
N ASP A 54 -3.54 5.44 -3.66
CA ASP A 54 -2.10 5.51 -3.39
C ASP A 54 -1.56 6.91 -3.73
N HIS A 55 -0.66 7.42 -2.89
CA HIS A 55 0.01 8.70 -3.11
C HIS A 55 1.06 8.63 -4.22
N ALA A 56 1.48 7.44 -4.59
CA ALA A 56 2.47 7.23 -5.63
C ALA A 56 1.84 7.26 -7.03
N ASN A 57 2.64 7.66 -8.01
CA ASN A 57 2.26 7.67 -9.42
C ASN A 57 2.23 6.29 -10.08
N LYS A 58 2.53 5.22 -9.31
CA LYS A 58 2.55 3.84 -9.81
C LYS A 58 2.25 2.88 -8.68
N ALA A 59 1.35 1.93 -8.93
CA ALA A 59 1.06 0.84 -8.02
C ALA A 59 2.25 -0.13 -7.90
N GLY A 60 2.33 -0.85 -6.80
CA GLY A 60 3.22 -1.99 -6.63
C GLY A 60 4.72 -1.70 -6.68
N LYS A 61 5.18 -0.47 -6.36
CA LYS A 61 6.61 -0.10 -6.46
C LYS A 61 7.54 -1.10 -5.76
N LYS A 62 7.16 -1.61 -4.58
CA LYS A 62 7.96 -2.63 -3.87
C LYS A 62 7.90 -4.01 -4.54
N ILE A 63 6.79 -4.37 -5.17
CA ILE A 63 6.69 -5.60 -5.99
C ILE A 63 7.70 -5.53 -7.12
N LEU A 64 7.73 -4.41 -7.85
CA LEU A 64 8.59 -4.21 -9.02
C LEU A 64 10.08 -4.30 -8.69
N MET A 65 10.49 -3.93 -7.48
CA MET A 65 11.89 -4.01 -7.03
C MET A 65 12.26 -5.32 -6.33
N SER A 66 11.27 -6.10 -5.91
CA SER A 66 11.52 -7.33 -5.17
C SER A 66 12.28 -8.36 -6.01
N GLY A 67 13.11 -9.16 -5.36
CA GLY A 67 13.85 -10.21 -6.01
C GLY A 67 14.77 -9.77 -7.15
N GLY A 68 15.31 -8.53 -7.09
CA GLY A 68 16.14 -7.97 -8.16
C GLY A 68 15.38 -7.76 -9.47
N GLY A 69 14.09 -7.40 -9.39
CA GLY A 69 13.22 -7.16 -10.54
C GLY A 69 12.51 -8.41 -11.09
N ARG A 70 12.70 -9.56 -10.45
CA ARG A 70 12.03 -10.83 -10.81
C ARG A 70 10.95 -11.26 -9.83
N CYS A 71 10.66 -10.49 -8.84
CA CYS A 71 9.70 -10.75 -7.78
C CYS A 71 9.86 -12.12 -7.11
N ASN A 72 10.47 -12.16 -5.93
CA ASN A 72 10.32 -13.32 -5.05
C ASN A 72 8.90 -13.27 -4.47
N PHE A 73 7.95 -13.92 -5.13
CA PHE A 73 6.54 -13.72 -4.83
C PHE A 73 6.02 -14.61 -3.69
N THR A 74 6.65 -15.76 -3.44
CA THR A 74 6.35 -16.63 -2.28
C THR A 74 7.47 -17.62 -2.00
N ASN A 75 7.27 -18.42 -0.93
CA ASN A 75 8.11 -19.57 -0.59
C ASN A 75 7.21 -20.78 -0.34
N MET A 76 7.52 -21.93 -0.93
CA MET A 76 6.76 -23.17 -0.80
C MET A 76 6.69 -23.69 0.65
N TYR A 77 7.68 -23.36 1.47
CA TYR A 77 7.78 -23.81 2.88
C TYR A 77 7.31 -22.73 3.86
N THR A 78 6.46 -21.78 3.40
CA THR A 78 5.92 -20.75 4.27
C THR A 78 5.06 -21.37 5.37
N GLU A 79 5.41 -21.08 6.63
CA GLU A 79 4.67 -21.50 7.82
C GLU A 79 4.67 -20.38 8.88
N PRO A 80 3.77 -20.43 9.87
CA PRO A 80 3.69 -19.38 10.89
C PRO A 80 4.98 -19.13 11.66
N ALA A 81 5.83 -20.15 11.83
CA ALA A 81 7.12 -20.05 12.52
C ALA A 81 8.13 -19.15 11.79
N ASN A 82 7.95 -18.90 10.49
CA ASN A 82 8.80 -17.99 9.71
C ASN A 82 8.52 -16.51 10.01
N PHE A 83 7.43 -16.19 10.71
CA PHE A 83 7.02 -14.82 11.02
C PHE A 83 7.34 -14.46 12.46
N LEU A 84 8.46 -13.77 12.65
CA LEU A 84 8.96 -13.43 13.98
C LEU A 84 8.22 -12.20 14.53
N SER A 85 7.56 -12.36 15.69
CA SER A 85 6.94 -11.25 16.41
C SER A 85 6.80 -11.61 17.90
N GLN A 86 6.45 -10.63 18.74
CA GLN A 86 6.12 -10.88 20.14
C GLN A 86 4.84 -11.73 20.32
N ASN A 87 3.95 -11.73 19.30
CA ASN A 87 2.79 -12.60 19.25
C ASN A 87 2.96 -13.66 18.15
N PRO A 88 3.47 -14.87 18.48
CA PRO A 88 3.71 -15.93 17.48
C PRO A 88 2.42 -16.50 16.87
N HIS A 89 1.25 -16.11 17.40
CA HIS A 89 -0.05 -16.54 16.89
C HIS A 89 -0.68 -15.55 15.91
N PHE A 90 -0.13 -14.34 15.78
CA PHE A 90 -0.74 -13.25 15.02
C PHE A 90 -1.08 -13.62 13.57
N CYS A 91 -0.15 -14.29 12.86
CA CYS A 91 -0.32 -14.62 11.44
C CYS A 91 -1.04 -15.95 11.17
N LYS A 92 -1.23 -16.82 12.17
CA LYS A 92 -1.74 -18.19 11.97
C LYS A 92 -3.06 -18.26 11.23
N SER A 93 -4.04 -17.46 11.67
CA SER A 93 -5.37 -17.44 11.03
C SER A 93 -5.33 -16.94 9.60
N ALA A 94 -4.52 -15.93 9.31
CA ALA A 94 -4.37 -15.38 7.96
C ALA A 94 -3.73 -16.42 7.02
N LEU A 95 -2.61 -17.02 7.44
CA LEU A 95 -1.90 -18.04 6.65
C LEU A 95 -2.71 -19.33 6.44
N ALA A 96 -3.58 -19.69 7.39
CA ALA A 96 -4.48 -20.84 7.23
C ALA A 96 -5.64 -20.58 6.26
N ARG A 97 -6.05 -19.31 6.07
CA ARG A 97 -7.15 -18.92 5.18
C ARG A 97 -6.71 -18.63 3.76
N TYR A 98 -5.49 -18.20 3.59
CA TYR A 98 -4.87 -17.93 2.30
C TYR A 98 -3.40 -18.36 2.38
N THR A 99 -3.12 -19.48 1.76
CA THR A 99 -1.82 -20.15 1.83
C THR A 99 -0.91 -19.72 0.67
N GLN A 100 0.36 -20.07 0.73
CA GLN A 100 1.27 -19.91 -0.41
C GLN A 100 0.77 -20.64 -1.66
N TRP A 101 0.07 -21.77 -1.48
CA TRP A 101 -0.46 -22.59 -2.59
C TRP A 101 -1.63 -21.90 -3.29
N ASP A 102 -2.45 -21.14 -2.55
CA ASP A 102 -3.53 -20.33 -3.14
C ASP A 102 -2.93 -19.24 -4.04
N PHE A 103 -1.85 -18.59 -3.59
CA PHE A 103 -1.18 -17.57 -4.42
C PHE A 103 -0.46 -18.19 -5.62
N ILE A 104 0.21 -19.35 -5.46
CA ILE A 104 0.80 -20.09 -6.58
C ILE A 104 -0.28 -20.49 -7.61
N GLY A 105 -1.44 -20.92 -7.13
CA GLY A 105 -2.60 -21.21 -7.99
C GLY A 105 -3.06 -19.99 -8.79
N LEU A 106 -3.08 -18.80 -8.17
CA LEU A 106 -3.42 -17.56 -8.86
C LEU A 106 -2.37 -17.20 -9.92
N VAL A 107 -1.09 -17.32 -9.62
CA VAL A 107 0.02 -17.11 -10.57
C VAL A 107 -0.09 -18.06 -11.76
N ALA A 108 -0.38 -19.34 -11.49
CA ALA A 108 -0.58 -20.36 -12.53
C ALA A 108 -1.82 -20.10 -13.40
N LYS A 109 -2.93 -19.65 -12.79
CA LYS A 109 -4.16 -19.25 -13.50
C LYS A 109 -3.89 -18.19 -14.57
N HIS A 110 -2.99 -17.26 -14.28
CA HIS A 110 -2.61 -16.19 -15.20
C HIS A 110 -1.46 -16.58 -16.16
N GLY A 111 -0.98 -17.82 -16.09
CA GLY A 111 0.08 -18.30 -16.94
C GLY A 111 1.42 -17.57 -16.76
N VAL A 112 1.65 -16.97 -15.59
CA VAL A 112 2.91 -16.29 -15.29
C VAL A 112 3.99 -17.35 -15.04
N PRO A 113 5.05 -17.43 -15.88
CA PRO A 113 6.10 -18.43 -15.72
C PRO A 113 6.99 -18.11 -14.53
N TYR A 114 7.37 -19.16 -13.79
CA TYR A 114 8.19 -19.04 -12.59
C TYR A 114 9.05 -20.27 -12.35
N HIS A 115 10.07 -20.13 -11.54
CA HIS A 115 10.94 -21.22 -11.09
C HIS A 115 11.25 -21.13 -9.60
N GLU A 116 11.63 -22.28 -9.04
CA GLU A 116 12.27 -22.31 -7.72
C GLU A 116 13.74 -21.95 -7.86
N LYS A 117 14.22 -20.94 -7.13
CA LYS A 117 15.62 -20.55 -7.09
C LYS A 117 16.42 -21.44 -6.13
N LYS A 118 16.06 -21.43 -4.85
CA LYS A 118 16.58 -22.29 -3.78
C LYS A 118 15.71 -22.19 -2.54
N LEU A 119 15.73 -23.22 -1.71
CA LEU A 119 15.04 -23.25 -0.41
C LEU A 119 13.56 -22.85 -0.49
N GLY A 120 12.88 -23.31 -1.54
CA GLY A 120 11.46 -23.05 -1.75
C GLY A 120 11.09 -21.64 -2.25
N GLN A 121 12.06 -20.76 -2.50
CA GLN A 121 11.81 -19.41 -3.00
C GLN A 121 11.35 -19.45 -4.47
N LEU A 122 10.21 -18.85 -4.77
CA LEU A 122 9.65 -18.79 -6.12
C LEU A 122 9.82 -17.39 -6.72
N PHE A 123 10.39 -17.36 -7.93
CA PHE A 123 10.67 -16.14 -8.69
C PHE A 123 10.03 -16.20 -10.06
N CYS A 124 9.55 -15.07 -10.57
CA CYS A 124 9.13 -14.96 -11.96
C CYS A 124 10.33 -15.19 -12.91
N ASP A 125 10.09 -15.89 -14.00
CA ASP A 125 11.12 -16.11 -15.02
C ASP A 125 11.48 -14.82 -15.75
N ASN A 126 10.48 -14.01 -16.09
CA ASN A 126 10.66 -12.78 -16.86
C ASN A 126 10.91 -11.58 -15.95
N LYS A 127 9.86 -10.97 -15.38
CA LYS A 127 9.95 -9.73 -14.65
C LYS A 127 8.86 -9.60 -13.58
N SER A 128 9.15 -8.82 -12.56
CA SER A 128 8.23 -8.54 -11.44
C SER A 128 6.91 -7.85 -11.86
N SER A 129 6.91 -7.15 -13.01
CA SER A 129 5.68 -6.55 -13.55
C SER A 129 4.62 -7.59 -13.94
N ASP A 130 4.98 -8.85 -14.14
CA ASP A 130 4.02 -9.90 -14.46
C ASP A 130 3.12 -10.21 -13.27
N ILE A 131 3.68 -10.25 -12.06
CA ILE A 131 2.89 -10.35 -10.81
C ILE A 131 2.06 -9.10 -10.57
N LEU A 132 2.62 -7.91 -10.82
CA LEU A 132 1.85 -6.67 -10.65
C LEU A 132 0.69 -6.60 -11.65
N GLY A 133 0.95 -6.92 -12.92
CA GLY A 133 -0.08 -6.98 -13.97
C GLY A 133 -1.22 -7.93 -13.59
N MET A 134 -0.88 -9.16 -13.19
CA MET A 134 -1.85 -10.13 -12.71
C MET A 134 -2.74 -9.56 -11.60
N LEU A 135 -2.17 -8.91 -10.58
CA LEU A 135 -2.95 -8.35 -9.47
C LEU A 135 -3.83 -7.18 -9.91
N LEU A 136 -3.37 -6.35 -10.83
CA LEU A 136 -4.15 -5.25 -11.40
C LEU A 136 -5.29 -5.77 -12.27
N ASP A 137 -5.06 -6.80 -13.08
CA ASP A 137 -6.06 -7.43 -13.91
C ASP A 137 -7.16 -8.08 -13.05
N GLU A 138 -6.81 -8.77 -11.97
CA GLU A 138 -7.78 -9.32 -11.01
C GLU A 138 -8.60 -8.20 -10.34
N CYS A 139 -7.97 -7.07 -9.98
CA CYS A 139 -8.67 -5.92 -9.43
C CYS A 139 -9.66 -5.31 -10.43
N ASP A 140 -9.25 -5.16 -11.69
CA ASP A 140 -10.08 -4.61 -12.77
C ASP A 140 -11.29 -5.50 -13.05
N GLN A 141 -11.09 -6.82 -13.16
CA GLN A 141 -12.16 -7.80 -13.38
C GLN A 141 -13.28 -7.75 -12.34
N VAL A 142 -12.96 -7.41 -11.09
CA VAL A 142 -13.96 -7.31 -10.01
C VAL A 142 -14.41 -5.86 -9.74
N GLY A 143 -14.00 -4.90 -10.57
CA GLY A 143 -14.45 -3.51 -10.53
C GLY A 143 -13.84 -2.68 -9.38
N VAL A 144 -12.61 -2.96 -8.98
CA VAL A 144 -11.86 -2.09 -8.05
C VAL A 144 -11.54 -0.77 -8.73
N GLU A 145 -11.93 0.34 -8.10
CA GLU A 145 -11.50 1.64 -8.55
C GLU A 145 -10.14 2.00 -7.93
N LEU A 146 -9.11 2.13 -8.77
CA LEU A 146 -7.77 2.55 -8.38
C LEU A 146 -7.53 4.02 -8.71
N ARG A 147 -7.09 4.81 -7.72
CA ARG A 147 -6.65 6.19 -7.87
C ARG A 147 -5.22 6.33 -7.35
N LEU A 148 -4.30 6.59 -8.24
CA LEU A 148 -2.91 6.95 -7.97
C LEU A 148 -2.77 8.48 -7.80
N ASP A 149 -1.57 8.93 -7.43
CA ASP A 149 -1.26 10.35 -7.18
C ASP A 149 -2.24 11.02 -6.19
N THR A 150 -2.82 10.21 -5.28
CA THR A 150 -3.83 10.65 -4.32
C THR A 150 -3.29 10.59 -2.91
N SER A 151 -3.03 11.77 -2.34
CA SER A 151 -2.57 11.90 -0.95
C SER A 151 -3.75 12.08 -0.01
N ILE A 152 -3.65 11.47 1.17
CA ILE A 152 -4.60 11.64 2.26
C ILE A 152 -4.12 12.79 3.15
N GLN A 153 -4.98 13.76 3.41
CA GLN A 153 -4.71 14.90 4.27
C GLN A 153 -5.18 14.65 5.69
N THR A 154 -6.45 14.25 5.84
CA THR A 154 -7.03 13.89 7.14
C THR A 154 -7.85 12.61 7.05
N ILE A 155 -8.02 11.96 8.21
CA ILE A 155 -8.92 10.83 8.41
C ILE A 155 -9.68 11.09 9.69
N GLU A 156 -11.00 11.08 9.62
CA GLU A 156 -11.88 11.28 10.76
C GLU A 156 -12.83 10.09 10.88
N LYS A 157 -13.10 9.66 12.13
CA LYS A 157 -14.16 8.70 12.40
C LYS A 157 -15.48 9.44 12.53
N VAL A 158 -16.46 9.06 11.73
CA VAL A 158 -17.81 9.57 11.76
C VAL A 158 -18.81 8.46 12.13
N GLU A 159 -20.06 8.81 12.41
CA GLU A 159 -21.08 7.83 12.82
C GLU A 159 -21.26 6.69 11.81
N SER A 160 -21.21 7.01 10.51
CA SER A 160 -21.38 6.05 9.39
C SER A 160 -20.08 5.38 8.92
N GLY A 161 -18.95 5.59 9.60
CA GLY A 161 -17.66 5.00 9.21
C GLY A 161 -16.50 5.98 9.30
N TYR A 162 -15.91 6.36 8.15
CA TYR A 162 -14.78 7.26 8.08
C TYR A 162 -14.96 8.31 7.00
N LEU A 163 -14.52 9.53 7.28
CA LEU A 163 -14.39 10.62 6.33
C LEU A 163 -12.91 10.90 6.09
N LEU A 164 -12.53 10.89 4.83
CA LEU A 164 -11.16 11.17 4.38
C LEU A 164 -11.17 12.47 3.58
N ASP A 165 -10.25 13.37 3.91
CA ASP A 165 -9.91 14.49 3.04
C ASP A 165 -8.70 14.13 2.20
N THR A 166 -8.83 14.26 0.89
CA THR A 166 -7.82 13.83 -0.08
C THR A 166 -7.53 14.93 -1.09
N THR A 167 -6.44 14.77 -1.84
CA THR A 167 -6.13 15.68 -2.96
C THR A 167 -7.15 15.63 -4.10
N LEU A 168 -8.06 14.66 -4.10
CA LEU A 168 -9.18 14.54 -5.07
C LEU A 168 -10.54 14.94 -4.49
N GLY A 169 -10.56 15.54 -3.29
CA GLY A 169 -11.77 15.89 -2.56
C GLY A 169 -12.08 14.93 -1.43
N GLN A 170 -13.27 15.07 -0.83
CA GLN A 170 -13.70 14.29 0.31
C GLN A 170 -14.28 12.95 -0.09
N VAL A 171 -13.89 11.91 0.65
CA VAL A 171 -14.37 10.54 0.48
C VAL A 171 -14.89 10.01 1.81
N GLN A 172 -16.12 9.52 1.82
CA GLN A 172 -16.72 8.83 2.95
C GLN A 172 -16.77 7.33 2.68
N CYS A 173 -16.45 6.51 3.70
CA CYS A 173 -16.55 5.06 3.59
C CYS A 173 -17.03 4.41 4.89
N GLN A 174 -17.62 3.22 4.78
CA GLN A 174 -18.02 2.41 5.94
C GLN A 174 -16.81 1.73 6.60
N SER A 175 -15.88 1.26 5.79
CA SER A 175 -14.67 0.55 6.23
C SER A 175 -13.42 1.17 5.63
N LEU A 176 -12.40 1.36 6.46
CA LEU A 176 -11.10 1.88 6.06
C LEU A 176 -10.01 0.85 6.31
N VAL A 177 -9.18 0.59 5.31
CA VAL A 177 -8.04 -0.31 5.40
C VAL A 177 -6.74 0.46 5.15
N ILE A 178 -5.78 0.32 6.06
CA ILE A 178 -4.44 0.90 5.94
C ILE A 178 -3.48 -0.19 5.47
N ALA A 179 -3.05 -0.12 4.22
CA ALA A 179 -2.17 -1.09 3.56
C ALA A 179 -0.87 -0.44 3.02
N THR A 180 -0.44 0.64 3.67
CA THR A 180 0.69 1.47 3.21
C THR A 180 2.07 0.83 3.39
N GLY A 181 2.14 -0.31 4.07
CA GLY A 181 3.39 -0.99 4.38
C GLY A 181 4.19 -0.30 5.50
N GLY A 182 5.39 -0.78 5.72
CA GLY A 182 6.32 -0.26 6.74
C GLY A 182 7.42 0.63 6.18
N LEU A 183 8.31 1.11 7.06
CA LEU A 183 9.41 2.06 6.77
C LEU A 183 10.59 1.44 5.99
N SER A 184 10.38 0.39 5.21
CA SER A 184 11.43 -0.18 4.37
C SER A 184 11.58 0.61 3.07
N ILE A 185 12.81 0.89 2.66
CA ILE A 185 13.16 1.55 1.39
C ILE A 185 12.48 2.94 1.26
N PRO A 186 12.93 3.96 2.00
CA PRO A 186 12.35 5.31 1.96
C PRO A 186 12.32 5.93 0.56
N THR A 187 13.30 5.62 -0.28
CA THR A 187 13.38 6.11 -1.68
C THR A 187 12.23 5.65 -2.57
N LEU A 188 11.46 4.64 -2.16
CA LEU A 188 10.25 4.18 -2.85
C LEU A 188 8.96 4.82 -2.31
N GLY A 189 9.08 5.82 -1.43
CA GLY A 189 7.93 6.52 -0.85
C GLY A 189 7.39 5.85 0.42
N ALA A 190 8.18 5.01 1.10
CA ALA A 190 7.80 4.49 2.41
C ALA A 190 7.70 5.63 3.43
N THR A 191 6.56 5.77 4.08
CA THR A 191 6.29 6.78 5.10
C THR A 191 5.82 6.15 6.40
N GLY A 192 5.86 6.90 7.49
CA GLY A 192 5.27 6.49 8.78
C GLY A 192 3.74 6.68 8.85
N PHE A 193 3.06 6.94 7.74
CA PHE A 193 1.64 7.27 7.70
C PHE A 193 0.77 6.23 8.42
N GLY A 194 0.95 4.94 8.14
CA GLY A 194 0.18 3.88 8.79
C GLY A 194 0.37 3.85 10.30
N TYR A 195 1.57 4.15 10.80
CA TYR A 195 1.84 4.27 12.24
C TYR A 195 1.19 5.51 12.86
N GLN A 196 1.14 6.63 12.14
CA GLN A 196 0.44 7.84 12.60
C GLN A 196 -1.05 7.59 12.72
N VAL A 197 -1.67 6.97 11.72
CA VAL A 197 -3.08 6.59 11.74
C VAL A 197 -3.37 5.62 12.89
N ALA A 198 -2.54 4.59 13.09
CA ALA A 198 -2.72 3.66 14.21
C ALA A 198 -2.70 4.39 15.57
N LYS A 199 -1.77 5.32 15.79
CA LYS A 199 -1.74 6.15 17.00
C LYS A 199 -2.97 7.05 17.13
N GLN A 200 -3.40 7.68 16.04
CA GLN A 200 -4.58 8.53 16.01
C GLN A 200 -5.84 7.78 16.49
N PHE A 201 -5.95 6.50 16.14
CA PHE A 201 -7.07 5.65 16.57
C PHE A 201 -6.80 4.89 17.88
N GLY A 202 -5.79 5.30 18.66
CA GLY A 202 -5.55 4.81 20.01
C GLY A 202 -4.84 3.45 20.09
N HIS A 203 -4.26 2.96 19.00
CA HIS A 203 -3.47 1.74 19.03
C HIS A 203 -2.08 1.98 19.62
N GLU A 204 -1.63 1.06 20.47
CA GLU A 204 -0.26 1.03 20.94
C GLU A 204 0.69 0.60 19.81
N LEU A 205 1.76 1.35 19.63
CA LEU A 205 2.80 1.05 18.65
C LEU A 205 4.01 0.48 19.36
N LEU A 206 4.30 -0.79 19.09
CA LEU A 206 5.55 -1.39 19.54
C LEU A 206 6.74 -0.76 18.78
N PRO A 207 7.90 -0.59 19.45
CA PRO A 207 9.09 -0.05 18.80
C PRO A 207 9.47 -0.85 17.56
N THR A 208 9.56 -0.17 16.42
CA THR A 208 9.97 -0.79 15.17
C THR A 208 11.46 -1.08 15.17
N ARG A 209 11.86 -2.23 14.63
CA ARG A 209 13.26 -2.64 14.48
C ARG A 209 13.47 -3.11 13.05
N ALA A 210 14.65 -2.83 12.49
CA ALA A 210 15.03 -3.37 11.18
C ALA A 210 15.18 -4.89 11.28
N GLY A 211 14.48 -5.64 10.43
CA GLY A 211 14.58 -7.10 10.34
C GLY A 211 15.85 -7.57 9.61
N LEU A 212 16.34 -6.74 8.67
CA LEU A 212 17.60 -6.95 7.95
C LEU A 212 18.38 -5.65 7.97
N VAL A 213 19.65 -5.74 8.33
CA VAL A 213 20.60 -4.61 8.33
C VAL A 213 21.80 -5.03 7.52
N PRO A 214 22.24 -4.25 6.51
CA PRO A 214 23.47 -4.54 5.79
C PRO A 214 24.67 -4.36 6.71
N PHE A 215 25.66 -5.23 6.58
CA PHE A 215 26.95 -5.00 7.22
C PHE A 215 27.67 -3.84 6.55
N THR A 216 28.18 -2.92 7.35
CA THR A 216 29.10 -1.89 6.86
C THR A 216 30.50 -2.49 6.88
N ILE A 217 31.09 -2.63 5.69
CA ILE A 217 32.45 -3.15 5.56
C ILE A 217 33.39 -1.96 5.49
N THR A 218 34.31 -1.91 6.44
CA THR A 218 35.41 -0.92 6.46
C THR A 218 36.49 -1.27 5.45
N ASP A 219 37.27 -0.28 5.01
CA ASP A 219 38.19 -0.36 3.85
C ASP A 219 39.18 -1.55 3.87
N GLN A 220 39.55 -2.05 5.03
CA GLN A 220 40.46 -3.19 5.18
C GLN A 220 39.84 -4.55 4.73
N LEU A 221 38.52 -4.66 4.64
CA LEU A 221 37.82 -5.89 4.24
C LEU A 221 37.24 -5.82 2.82
N LYS A 222 37.23 -4.64 2.20
CA LYS A 222 36.70 -4.49 0.82
C LYS A 222 37.49 -5.31 -0.19
N ASP A 223 38.80 -5.35 -0.05
CA ASP A 223 39.69 -6.08 -0.96
C ASP A 223 39.53 -7.60 -0.85
N CYS A 224 39.17 -8.12 0.31
CA CYS A 224 38.88 -9.54 0.52
C CYS A 224 37.57 -10.02 -0.14
N LEU A 225 36.58 -9.14 -0.31
CA LEU A 225 35.25 -9.49 -0.85
C LEU A 225 35.19 -9.44 -2.38
N LEU A 226 36.10 -8.75 -3.03
CA LEU A 226 36.21 -8.70 -4.50
C LEU A 226 36.70 -10.02 -5.11
N TYR A 227 37.23 -10.95 -4.29
CA TYR A 227 37.72 -12.26 -4.73
C TYR A 227 36.68 -13.39 -4.72
N THR A 228 35.44 -13.13 -4.27
CA THR A 228 34.40 -14.18 -4.09
C THR A 228 33.11 -13.95 -4.90
N SER A 229 33.15 -13.05 -5.88
CA SER A 229 32.01 -12.80 -6.78
C SER A 229 32.22 -13.41 -8.17
#